data_74fe584b99962552e64aba1f13c31d9b
#
_entry.id   74fe584b99962552e64aba1f13c31d9b
#
_cell.length_a   1.000
_cell.length_b   1.000
_cell.length_c   1.000
_cell.angle_alpha   90.00
_cell.angle_beta   90.00
_cell.angle_gamma   90.00
#
_symmetry.space_group_name_H-M   'P 1'
#
loop_
_entity.id
_entity.type
_entity.pdbx_description
1 polymer ?
#
loop_
_entity_poly.entity_id
_entity_poly.type
_entity_poly.pdbx_seq_one_letter_code
_entity_poly.pdbx_strand_id
1 'polypeptide(L)'
;WETITGKLEWTEAIRGCDGVVNLAGAPVATRWDKKYKETLVNSRLGCTKRIADAINKLPEKERPSLVSASAVGYYGTTRKDEAWTEARGPGGDFLASLCEKWEKAANKAKTNVTVVRTGVVLEKGGGALGKILPLFYLYSGGPVGSGTQWVSWIHREDLVDIMIMALKNPKKFKGVVNGVAPEPTTMNGLCEAIAKATNRPNWLPAPGLAVRVLLGEGATVVLDGQKVVPEKTMEKGYQFKYSDVNSALDAIVNGP
;
A
#
# COMPACT_ATOMS: atom_id res chain seq x y z
N TRP A 1 -16.87 -14.42 -2.76
CA TRP A 1 -16.21 -13.91 -1.54
C TRP A 1 -16.95 -14.47 -0.35
N GLU A 2 -16.50 -15.61 0.19
CA GLU A 2 -17.00 -16.04 1.49
C GLU A 2 -16.25 -15.22 2.54
N THR A 3 -16.99 -14.35 3.21
CA THR A 3 -16.50 -13.76 4.45
C THR A 3 -16.37 -14.93 5.43
N ILE A 4 -15.15 -15.32 5.80
CA ILE A 4 -14.90 -16.37 6.79
C ILE A 4 -15.37 -15.86 8.14
N THR A 5 -16.69 -15.83 8.33
CA THR A 5 -17.34 -15.56 9.59
C THR A 5 -17.62 -16.91 10.27
N GLY A 6 -16.64 -17.37 11.03
CA GLY A 6 -16.92 -18.20 12.20
C GLY A 6 -17.09 -19.71 12.05
N LYS A 7 -17.12 -20.33 10.87
CA LYS A 7 -17.30 -21.80 10.77
C LYS A 7 -16.23 -22.54 9.96
N LEU A 8 -15.55 -21.91 9.01
CA LEU A 8 -14.44 -22.54 8.32
C LEU A 8 -13.17 -22.36 9.16
N GLU A 9 -12.55 -23.45 9.56
CA GLU A 9 -11.23 -23.34 10.17
C GLU A 9 -10.26 -22.84 9.10
N TRP A 10 -9.62 -21.70 9.35
CA TRP A 10 -8.65 -21.08 8.43
C TRP A 10 -7.55 -22.06 8.01
N THR A 11 -7.23 -23.02 8.90
CA THR A 11 -6.27 -24.09 8.63
C THR A 11 -6.71 -24.97 7.46
N GLU A 12 -8.00 -25.31 7.39
CA GLU A 12 -8.53 -26.13 6.29
C GLU A 12 -8.56 -25.34 4.98
N ALA A 13 -8.89 -24.03 5.05
CA ALA A 13 -8.93 -23.15 3.88
C ALA A 13 -7.55 -22.99 3.20
N ILE A 14 -6.46 -23.10 3.96
CA ILE A 14 -5.09 -22.92 3.43
C ILE A 14 -4.35 -24.25 3.25
N ARG A 15 -4.94 -25.37 3.63
CA ARG A 15 -4.32 -26.70 3.45
C ARG A 15 -4.13 -27.00 1.95
N GLY A 16 -2.94 -27.44 1.58
CA GLY A 16 -2.60 -27.77 0.20
C GLY A 16 -2.33 -26.54 -0.70
N CYS A 17 -2.36 -25.33 -0.16
CA CYS A 17 -1.93 -24.14 -0.88
C CYS A 17 -0.40 -24.00 -0.85
N ASP A 18 0.21 -23.56 -1.94
CA ASP A 18 1.66 -23.23 -2.00
C ASP A 18 1.97 -21.89 -1.32
N GLY A 19 1.00 -20.98 -1.29
CA GLY A 19 1.17 -19.66 -0.71
C GLY A 19 -0.14 -18.96 -0.34
N VAL A 20 -0.06 -18.03 0.57
CA VAL A 20 -1.16 -17.18 1.04
C VAL A 20 -0.80 -15.71 0.85
N VAL A 21 -1.71 -14.94 0.26
CA VAL A 21 -1.59 -13.48 0.17
C VAL A 21 -2.58 -12.83 1.13
N ASN A 22 -2.07 -12.03 2.06
CA ASN A 22 -2.86 -11.27 3.02
C ASN A 22 -2.92 -9.78 2.65
N LEU A 23 -4.06 -9.34 2.15
CA LEU A 23 -4.33 -7.94 1.81
C LEU A 23 -5.39 -7.31 2.73
N ALA A 24 -5.77 -8.00 3.80
CA ALA A 24 -6.87 -7.59 4.66
C ALA A 24 -6.55 -6.30 5.43
N GLY A 25 -7.46 -5.33 5.35
CA GLY A 25 -7.36 -4.07 6.08
C GLY A 25 -8.47 -3.10 5.72
N ALA A 26 -9.04 -2.43 6.72
CA ALA A 26 -10.02 -1.37 6.51
C ALA A 26 -9.37 -0.15 5.80
N PRO A 27 -10.12 0.61 4.99
CA PRO A 27 -9.62 1.78 4.26
C PRO A 27 -8.98 2.82 5.20
N VAL A 28 -7.81 3.36 4.83
CA VAL A 28 -7.12 4.38 5.64
C VAL A 28 -7.52 5.81 5.27
N ALA A 29 -7.85 6.07 3.99
CA ALA A 29 -8.23 7.40 3.51
C ALA A 29 -9.71 7.71 3.80
N THR A 30 -10.04 7.85 5.08
CA THR A 30 -11.36 8.19 5.61
C THR A 30 -11.21 8.98 6.92
N ARG A 31 -12.34 9.42 7.51
CA ARG A 31 -12.32 10.11 8.79
C ARG A 31 -11.96 9.15 9.93
N TRP A 32 -10.97 9.53 10.75
CA TRP A 32 -10.59 8.76 11.92
C TRP A 32 -11.14 9.37 13.21
N ASP A 33 -11.85 8.54 13.95
CA ASP A 33 -12.14 8.69 15.36
C ASP A 33 -11.48 7.53 16.14
N LYS A 34 -11.67 7.49 17.44
CA LYS A 34 -11.12 6.44 18.31
C LYS A 34 -11.59 5.05 17.86
N LYS A 35 -12.89 4.90 17.57
CA LYS A 35 -13.50 3.64 17.13
C LYS A 35 -12.96 3.18 15.79
N TYR A 36 -12.78 4.12 14.84
CA TYR A 36 -12.24 3.77 13.53
C TYR A 36 -10.75 3.41 13.59
N LYS A 37 -9.95 4.05 14.46
CA LYS A 37 -8.58 3.62 14.71
C LYS A 37 -8.51 2.18 15.26
N GLU A 38 -9.42 1.80 16.14
CA GLU A 38 -9.55 0.40 16.59
C GLU A 38 -9.90 -0.54 15.43
N THR A 39 -10.79 -0.12 14.52
CA THR A 39 -11.12 -0.88 13.29
C THR A 39 -9.89 -1.03 12.39
N LEU A 40 -9.08 0.02 12.21
CA LEU A 40 -7.83 -0.06 11.43
C LEU A 40 -6.85 -1.07 12.02
N VAL A 41 -6.73 -1.10 13.35
CA VAL A 41 -5.88 -2.06 14.07
C VAL A 41 -6.43 -3.48 13.94
N ASN A 42 -7.69 -3.68 14.31
CA ASN A 42 -8.30 -5.01 14.41
C ASN A 42 -8.42 -5.69 13.03
N SER A 43 -8.78 -4.95 11.98
CA SER A 43 -8.88 -5.49 10.61
C SER A 43 -7.55 -6.02 10.09
N ARG A 44 -6.42 -5.44 10.52
CA ARG A 44 -5.08 -5.86 10.10
C ARG A 44 -4.49 -6.91 11.01
N LEU A 45 -4.36 -6.62 12.31
CA LEU A 45 -3.72 -7.51 13.26
C LEU A 45 -4.53 -8.78 13.50
N GLY A 46 -5.86 -8.65 13.63
CA GLY A 46 -6.74 -9.79 13.88
C GLY A 46 -6.70 -10.82 12.74
N CYS A 47 -6.84 -10.35 11.49
CA CYS A 47 -6.77 -11.20 10.31
C CYS A 47 -5.38 -11.84 10.16
N THR A 48 -4.32 -11.04 10.23
CA THR A 48 -2.94 -11.51 10.07
C THR A 48 -2.55 -12.54 11.13
N LYS A 49 -2.96 -12.31 12.39
CA LYS A 49 -2.73 -13.28 13.46
C LYS A 49 -3.41 -14.61 13.17
N ARG A 50 -4.68 -14.60 12.74
CA ARG A 50 -5.41 -15.84 12.41
C ARG A 50 -4.75 -16.61 11.28
N ILE A 51 -4.27 -15.91 10.23
CA ILE A 51 -3.52 -16.53 9.13
C ILE A 51 -2.23 -17.15 9.65
N ALA A 52 -1.43 -16.43 10.44
CA ALA A 52 -0.20 -16.96 11.01
C ALA A 52 -0.44 -18.17 11.90
N ASP A 53 -1.48 -18.12 12.76
CA ASP A 53 -1.87 -19.23 13.63
C ASP A 53 -2.34 -20.45 12.82
N ALA A 54 -3.09 -20.25 11.74
CA ALA A 54 -3.53 -21.32 10.83
C ALA A 54 -2.35 -21.99 10.12
N ILE A 55 -1.39 -21.20 9.59
CA ILE A 55 -0.15 -21.73 9.00
C ILE A 55 0.63 -22.56 10.03
N ASN A 56 0.73 -22.08 11.27
CA ASN A 56 1.51 -22.73 12.33
C ASN A 56 0.89 -24.07 12.82
N LYS A 57 -0.42 -24.26 12.64
CA LYS A 57 -1.11 -25.53 12.96
C LYS A 57 -0.80 -26.62 11.93
N LEU A 58 -0.38 -26.28 10.71
CA LEU A 58 -0.02 -27.26 9.69
C LEU A 58 1.34 -27.90 9.99
N PRO A 59 1.55 -29.17 9.59
CA PRO A 59 2.87 -29.78 9.58
C PRO A 59 3.87 -28.91 8.80
N GLU A 60 5.12 -28.85 9.23
CA GLU A 60 6.13 -27.95 8.65
C GLU A 60 6.25 -28.05 7.12
N LYS A 61 6.18 -29.27 6.59
CA LYS A 61 6.27 -29.56 5.14
C LYS A 61 5.05 -29.10 4.34
N GLU A 62 3.92 -28.85 5.01
CA GLU A 62 2.64 -28.42 4.38
C GLU A 62 2.38 -26.91 4.54
N ARG A 63 3.29 -26.18 5.21
CA ARG A 63 3.10 -24.75 5.47
C ARG A 63 3.29 -23.93 4.21
N PRO A 64 2.25 -23.21 3.73
CA PRO A 64 2.36 -22.30 2.62
C PRO A 64 3.29 -21.13 2.96
N SER A 65 3.93 -20.53 1.95
CA SER A 65 4.59 -19.24 2.09
C SER A 65 3.56 -18.13 2.34
N LEU A 66 3.96 -17.05 3.03
CA LEU A 66 3.07 -15.92 3.33
C LEU A 66 3.61 -14.63 2.69
N VAL A 67 2.80 -14.00 1.84
CA VAL A 67 3.00 -12.63 1.39
C VAL A 67 1.99 -11.75 2.14
N SER A 68 2.45 -10.88 3.02
CA SER A 68 1.59 -10.00 3.81
C SER A 68 1.76 -8.55 3.39
N ALA A 69 0.67 -7.87 3.11
CA ALA A 69 0.69 -6.44 2.95
C ALA A 69 1.14 -5.75 4.23
N SER A 70 1.86 -4.66 4.04
CA SER A 70 2.13 -3.56 4.97
C SER A 70 1.98 -2.26 4.18
N ALA A 71 2.44 -1.14 4.68
CA ALA A 71 2.36 0.12 3.97
C ALA A 71 3.61 0.97 4.19
N VAL A 72 3.91 1.88 3.25
CA VAL A 72 4.97 2.88 3.40
C VAL A 72 4.74 3.81 4.60
N GLY A 73 3.51 3.85 5.14
CA GLY A 73 3.21 4.48 6.43
C GLY A 73 4.05 3.94 7.60
N TYR A 74 4.70 2.78 7.46
CA TYR A 74 5.71 2.27 8.40
C TYR A 74 6.80 3.29 8.71
N TYR A 75 7.21 4.05 7.70
CA TYR A 75 8.32 5.01 7.82
C TYR A 75 7.93 6.33 8.50
N GLY A 76 6.64 6.59 8.70
CA GLY A 76 6.14 7.91 9.10
C GLY A 76 6.13 8.89 7.93
N THR A 77 6.15 10.19 8.23
CA THR A 77 6.07 11.24 7.23
C THR A 77 7.27 12.19 7.28
N THR A 78 7.64 12.77 6.14
CA THR A 78 8.69 13.79 6.05
C THR A 78 8.40 14.76 4.91
N ARG A 79 8.90 16.00 5.05
CA ARG A 79 8.92 16.98 3.96
C ARG A 79 10.32 17.15 3.37
N LYS A 80 11.30 16.42 3.91
CA LYS A 80 12.67 16.44 3.39
C LYS A 80 12.75 15.67 2.09
N ASP A 81 13.62 16.09 1.22
CA ASP A 81 13.99 15.36 -0.01
C ASP A 81 15.05 14.30 0.32
N GLU A 82 14.64 13.30 1.07
CA GLU A 82 15.47 12.16 1.49
C GLU A 82 14.75 10.88 1.09
N ALA A 83 15.37 10.09 0.23
CA ALA A 83 14.83 8.80 -0.18
C ALA A 83 15.04 7.74 0.91
N TRP A 84 13.97 7.04 1.26
CA TRP A 84 13.96 6.00 2.27
C TRP A 84 13.84 4.61 1.65
N THR A 85 14.69 3.72 2.11
CA THR A 85 14.73 2.32 1.68
C THR A 85 14.23 1.38 2.79
N GLU A 86 14.21 0.09 2.51
CA GLU A 86 13.80 -0.95 3.47
C GLU A 86 14.72 -1.04 4.70
N ALA A 87 15.89 -0.44 4.66
CA ALA A 87 16.83 -0.39 5.78
C ALA A 87 16.39 0.60 6.87
N ARG A 88 15.51 1.55 6.55
CA ARG A 88 15.03 2.54 7.51
C ARG A 88 14.09 1.92 8.54
N GLY A 89 14.26 2.32 9.81
CA GLY A 89 13.38 1.95 10.92
C GLY A 89 12.00 2.63 10.86
N PRO A 90 11.09 2.25 11.78
CA PRO A 90 9.74 2.81 11.82
C PRO A 90 9.74 4.29 12.22
N GLY A 91 8.73 5.01 11.74
CA GLY A 91 8.42 6.36 12.20
C GLY A 91 7.75 6.37 13.57
N GLY A 92 7.43 7.58 14.07
CA GLY A 92 6.85 7.77 15.41
C GLY A 92 5.34 8.00 15.45
N ASP A 93 4.63 7.93 14.32
CA ASP A 93 3.21 8.20 14.25
C ASP A 93 2.33 6.95 14.42
N PHE A 94 1.00 7.16 14.40
CA PHE A 94 0.03 6.07 14.56
C PHE A 94 0.14 5.01 13.45
N LEU A 95 0.32 5.43 12.18
CA LEU A 95 0.43 4.49 11.06
C LEU A 95 1.72 3.69 11.12
N ALA A 96 2.82 4.31 11.50
CA ALA A 96 4.09 3.62 11.68
C ALA A 96 4.00 2.55 12.77
N SER A 97 3.41 2.89 13.93
CA SER A 97 3.15 1.93 15.01
C SER A 97 2.21 0.80 14.58
N LEU A 98 1.17 1.11 13.81
CA LEU A 98 0.25 0.11 13.27
C LEU A 98 0.97 -0.84 12.32
N CYS A 99 1.73 -0.33 11.35
CA CYS A 99 2.49 -1.12 10.39
C CYS A 99 3.52 -2.03 11.10
N GLU A 100 4.26 -1.49 12.08
CA GLU A 100 5.22 -2.27 12.87
C GLU A 100 4.56 -3.47 13.56
N LYS A 101 3.42 -3.25 14.22
CA LYS A 101 2.65 -4.32 14.87
C LYS A 101 2.10 -5.32 13.84
N TRP A 102 1.67 -4.85 12.70
CA TRP A 102 1.15 -5.68 11.62
C TRP A 102 2.23 -6.60 11.05
N GLU A 103 3.41 -6.06 10.75
CA GLU A 103 4.59 -6.82 10.29
C GLU A 103 5.05 -7.84 11.34
N LYS A 104 5.07 -7.45 12.64
CA LYS A 104 5.35 -8.38 13.74
C LYS A 104 4.35 -9.52 13.82
N ALA A 105 3.06 -9.26 13.53
CA ALA A 105 2.03 -10.30 13.50
C ALA A 105 2.23 -11.28 12.34
N ALA A 106 2.56 -10.79 11.14
CA ALA A 106 2.87 -11.63 9.98
C ALA A 106 4.09 -12.52 10.22
N ASN A 107 5.14 -11.96 10.80
CA ASN A 107 6.39 -12.68 11.09
C ASN A 107 6.26 -13.75 12.19
N LYS A 108 5.10 -13.90 12.84
CA LYS A 108 4.81 -15.06 13.71
C LYS A 108 4.53 -16.34 12.95
N ALA A 109 4.24 -16.27 11.67
CA ALA A 109 4.08 -17.45 10.82
C ALA A 109 5.42 -18.18 10.66
N LYS A 110 5.45 -19.45 11.01
CA LYS A 110 6.65 -20.32 10.95
C LYS A 110 6.89 -20.83 9.53
N THR A 111 7.00 -19.91 8.58
CA THR A 111 7.22 -20.17 7.15
C THR A 111 8.08 -19.06 6.52
N ASN A 112 8.26 -19.08 5.19
CA ASN A 112 8.85 -17.93 4.49
C ASN A 112 7.81 -16.80 4.42
N VAL A 113 8.09 -15.70 5.08
CA VAL A 113 7.23 -14.51 5.11
C VAL A 113 7.88 -13.41 4.28
N THR A 114 7.11 -12.87 3.33
CA THR A 114 7.44 -11.63 2.63
C THR A 114 6.47 -10.54 3.07
N VAL A 115 6.97 -9.45 3.58
CA VAL A 115 6.19 -8.25 3.90
C VAL A 115 6.38 -7.23 2.79
N VAL A 116 5.27 -6.78 2.20
CA VAL A 116 5.28 -5.77 1.13
C VAL A 116 4.77 -4.44 1.68
N ARG A 117 5.68 -3.47 1.90
CA ARG A 117 5.33 -2.09 2.28
C ARG A 117 4.83 -1.35 1.05
N THR A 118 3.52 -1.34 0.89
CA THR A 118 2.86 -0.83 -0.31
C THR A 118 2.68 0.67 -0.24
N GLY A 119 3.00 1.36 -1.33
CA GLY A 119 2.71 2.77 -1.56
C GLY A 119 1.26 3.02 -1.99
N VAL A 120 1.02 4.19 -2.59
CA VAL A 120 -0.28 4.54 -3.18
C VAL A 120 -0.48 3.76 -4.46
N VAL A 121 -1.38 2.79 -4.44
CA VAL A 121 -1.68 1.97 -5.63
C VAL A 121 -2.51 2.78 -6.62
N LEU A 122 -2.00 2.91 -7.84
CA LEU A 122 -2.69 3.58 -8.94
C LEU A 122 -3.50 2.56 -9.76
N GLU A 123 -4.81 2.81 -9.83
CA GLU A 123 -5.81 1.98 -10.52
C GLU A 123 -7.02 2.84 -10.89
N LYS A 124 -7.54 2.70 -12.13
CA LYS A 124 -8.66 3.51 -12.66
C LYS A 124 -9.94 3.40 -11.82
N GLY A 125 -10.28 2.19 -11.43
CA GLY A 125 -11.56 1.88 -10.75
C GLY A 125 -11.51 1.91 -9.23
N GLY A 126 -10.35 2.25 -8.59
CA GLY A 126 -10.23 2.10 -7.15
C GLY A 126 -9.20 3.01 -6.48
N GLY A 127 -9.07 2.83 -5.18
CA GLY A 127 -8.06 3.51 -4.38
C GLY A 127 -8.14 5.04 -4.41
N ALA A 128 -6.98 5.68 -4.38
CA ALA A 128 -6.87 7.14 -4.44
C ALA A 128 -7.28 7.69 -5.81
N LEU A 129 -6.81 7.02 -6.88
CA LEU A 129 -7.04 7.49 -8.25
C LEU A 129 -8.54 7.43 -8.63
N GLY A 130 -9.26 6.41 -8.20
CA GLY A 130 -10.72 6.32 -8.41
C GLY A 130 -11.51 7.47 -7.77
N LYS A 131 -10.96 8.15 -6.75
CA LYS A 131 -11.55 9.34 -6.13
C LYS A 131 -11.12 10.64 -6.81
N ILE A 132 -9.91 10.68 -7.37
CA ILE A 132 -9.31 11.88 -7.94
C ILE A 132 -9.71 12.06 -9.41
N LEU A 133 -9.70 11.01 -10.22
CA LEU A 133 -10.01 11.07 -11.66
C LEU A 133 -11.34 11.74 -11.98
N PRO A 134 -12.46 11.46 -11.28
CA PRO A 134 -13.74 12.13 -11.55
C PRO A 134 -13.65 13.65 -11.43
N LEU A 135 -12.82 14.18 -10.53
CA LEU A 135 -12.63 15.63 -10.36
C LEU A 135 -11.95 16.25 -11.59
N PHE A 136 -10.97 15.55 -12.18
CA PHE A 136 -10.33 16.00 -13.42
C PHE A 136 -11.31 15.97 -14.59
N TYR A 137 -12.10 14.91 -14.74
CA TYR A 137 -13.12 14.84 -15.79
C TYR A 137 -14.17 15.95 -15.67
N LEU A 138 -14.44 16.42 -14.45
CA LEU A 138 -15.33 17.55 -14.15
C LEU A 138 -14.62 18.92 -14.19
N TYR A 139 -13.39 18.99 -14.72
CA TYR A 139 -12.57 20.23 -14.80
C TYR A 139 -12.29 20.89 -13.44
N SER A 140 -12.42 20.15 -12.35
CA SER A 140 -12.19 20.60 -10.97
C SER A 140 -10.99 19.89 -10.31
N GLY A 141 -10.09 19.33 -11.12
CA GLY A 141 -8.88 18.67 -10.66
C GLY A 141 -7.81 19.65 -10.17
N GLY A 142 -7.04 19.20 -9.20
CA GLY A 142 -5.90 19.94 -8.67
C GLY A 142 -5.27 19.27 -7.46
N PRO A 143 -4.11 19.79 -7.02
CA PRO A 143 -3.37 19.22 -5.90
C PRO A 143 -4.10 19.40 -4.58
N VAL A 144 -3.83 18.49 -3.64
CA VAL A 144 -4.38 18.54 -2.30
C VAL A 144 -3.34 19.14 -1.34
N GLY A 145 -3.77 20.09 -0.51
CA GLY A 145 -2.90 20.78 0.44
C GLY A 145 -1.85 21.64 -0.23
N SER A 146 -0.58 21.52 0.16
CA SER A 146 0.53 22.27 -0.43
C SER A 146 0.96 21.74 -1.82
N GLY A 147 0.61 20.51 -2.13
CA GLY A 147 1.08 19.84 -3.33
C GLY A 147 2.53 19.35 -3.28
N THR A 148 3.30 19.77 -2.27
CA THR A 148 4.74 19.45 -2.16
C THR A 148 5.03 18.14 -1.42
N GLN A 149 4.03 17.55 -0.79
CA GLN A 149 4.19 16.26 -0.09
C GLN A 149 4.52 15.15 -1.08
N TRP A 150 5.42 14.26 -0.67
CA TRP A 150 5.82 13.11 -1.46
C TRP A 150 4.70 12.07 -1.57
N VAL A 151 4.57 11.49 -2.74
CA VAL A 151 3.68 10.37 -3.04
C VAL A 151 4.53 9.21 -3.54
N SER A 152 4.75 8.22 -2.69
CA SER A 152 5.35 6.94 -3.09
C SER A 152 4.22 6.07 -3.64
N TRP A 153 4.18 5.92 -4.95
CA TRP A 153 3.12 5.26 -5.71
C TRP A 153 3.59 3.96 -6.33
N ILE A 154 2.66 3.13 -6.79
CA ILE A 154 2.93 1.95 -7.60
C ILE A 154 1.75 1.68 -8.55
N HIS A 155 2.02 1.23 -9.77
CA HIS A 155 0.99 0.70 -10.64
C HIS A 155 0.47 -0.64 -10.11
N ARG A 156 -0.84 -0.89 -10.21
CA ARG A 156 -1.47 -2.14 -9.72
C ARG A 156 -0.78 -3.39 -10.24
N GLU A 157 -0.45 -3.43 -11.54
CA GLU A 157 0.18 -4.61 -12.15
C GLU A 157 1.55 -4.90 -11.54
N ASP A 158 2.39 -3.87 -11.38
CA ASP A 158 3.70 -4.06 -10.74
C ASP A 158 3.58 -4.58 -9.31
N LEU A 159 2.60 -4.08 -8.54
CA LEU A 159 2.36 -4.59 -7.19
C LEU A 159 1.95 -6.06 -7.19
N VAL A 160 1.04 -6.44 -8.09
CA VAL A 160 0.58 -7.83 -8.24
C VAL A 160 1.75 -8.73 -8.65
N ASP A 161 2.55 -8.31 -9.63
CA ASP A 161 3.69 -9.07 -10.11
C ASP A 161 4.77 -9.25 -9.03
N ILE A 162 5.05 -8.22 -8.21
CA ILE A 162 5.94 -8.33 -7.05
C ILE A 162 5.43 -9.40 -6.07
N MET A 163 4.13 -9.42 -5.76
CA MET A 163 3.53 -10.41 -4.86
C MET A 163 3.60 -11.83 -5.45
N ILE A 164 3.29 -11.98 -6.74
CA ILE A 164 3.40 -13.27 -7.44
C ILE A 164 4.85 -13.75 -7.47
N MET A 165 5.81 -12.86 -7.75
CA MET A 165 7.23 -13.19 -7.76
C MET A 165 7.71 -13.62 -6.36
N ALA A 166 7.21 -12.98 -5.31
CA ALA A 166 7.48 -13.37 -3.92
C ALA A 166 6.93 -14.76 -3.59
N LEU A 167 5.72 -15.10 -4.06
CA LEU A 167 5.15 -16.44 -3.91
C LEU A 167 5.95 -17.52 -4.66
N LYS A 168 6.36 -17.21 -5.90
CA LYS A 168 7.15 -18.14 -6.73
C LYS A 168 8.57 -18.33 -6.20
N ASN A 169 9.13 -17.35 -5.49
CA ASN A 169 10.50 -17.35 -4.98
C ASN A 169 10.57 -17.03 -3.47
N PRO A 170 9.88 -17.80 -2.59
CA PRO A 170 9.65 -17.40 -1.21
C PRO A 170 10.93 -17.27 -0.38
N LYS A 171 11.96 -18.07 -0.67
CA LYS A 171 13.27 -17.97 0.00
C LYS A 171 14.00 -16.68 -0.38
N LYS A 172 13.98 -16.31 -1.68
CA LYS A 172 14.63 -15.10 -2.20
C LYS A 172 13.95 -13.83 -1.69
N PHE A 173 12.62 -13.83 -1.61
CA PHE A 173 11.84 -12.67 -1.19
C PHE A 173 11.60 -12.59 0.33
N LYS A 174 12.02 -13.58 1.11
CA LYS A 174 11.88 -13.55 2.58
C LYS A 174 12.34 -12.22 3.17
N GLY A 175 11.52 -11.67 4.06
CA GLY A 175 11.77 -10.38 4.72
C GLY A 175 10.90 -9.25 4.16
N VAL A 176 11.40 -8.02 4.21
CA VAL A 176 10.65 -6.82 3.83
C VAL A 176 11.11 -6.33 2.46
N VAL A 177 10.13 -5.93 1.63
CA VAL A 177 10.34 -5.24 0.36
C VAL A 177 9.38 -4.06 0.23
N ASN A 178 9.80 -2.99 -0.44
CA ASN A 178 8.94 -1.86 -0.76
C ASN A 178 8.18 -2.13 -2.07
N GLY A 179 6.86 -2.12 -2.00
CA GLY A 179 5.96 -2.15 -3.14
C GLY A 179 5.65 -0.72 -3.61
N VAL A 180 6.64 -0.05 -4.17
CA VAL A 180 6.57 1.31 -4.73
C VAL A 180 7.30 1.36 -6.06
N ALA A 181 6.94 2.29 -6.93
CA ALA A 181 7.68 2.56 -8.16
C ALA A 181 9.05 3.19 -7.85
N PRO A 182 10.06 3.02 -8.75
CA PRO A 182 11.40 3.56 -8.54
C PRO A 182 11.46 5.08 -8.43
N GLU A 183 10.55 5.78 -9.10
CA GLU A 183 10.51 7.24 -9.16
C GLU A 183 9.29 7.77 -8.38
N PRO A 184 9.44 8.05 -7.07
CA PRO A 184 8.40 8.72 -6.31
C PRO A 184 8.17 10.13 -6.84
N THR A 185 6.92 10.62 -6.75
CA THR A 185 6.56 11.96 -7.20
C THR A 185 6.01 12.79 -6.03
N THR A 186 5.77 14.09 -6.25
CA THR A 186 4.99 14.91 -5.32
C THR A 186 3.52 14.88 -5.67
N MET A 187 2.65 15.40 -4.81
CA MET A 187 1.23 15.53 -5.11
C MET A 187 1.00 16.45 -6.34
N ASN A 188 1.80 17.52 -6.48
CA ASN A 188 1.77 18.35 -7.69
C ASN A 188 2.13 17.53 -8.94
N GLY A 189 3.25 16.81 -8.91
CA GLY A 189 3.67 15.98 -10.03
C GLY A 189 2.66 14.87 -10.37
N LEU A 190 2.03 14.26 -9.37
CA LEU A 190 0.94 13.31 -9.61
C LEU A 190 -0.26 13.97 -10.31
N CYS A 191 -0.68 15.16 -9.85
CA CYS A 191 -1.80 15.89 -10.45
C CYS A 191 -1.46 16.39 -11.86
N GLU A 192 -0.23 16.83 -12.12
CA GLU A 192 0.26 17.20 -13.45
C GLU A 192 0.21 16.00 -14.43
N ALA A 193 0.66 14.83 -13.97
CA ALA A 193 0.61 13.62 -14.76
C ALA A 193 -0.84 13.17 -15.05
N ILE A 194 -1.77 13.29 -14.06
CA ILE A 194 -3.20 13.04 -14.27
C ILE A 194 -3.78 14.02 -15.30
N ALA A 195 -3.48 15.31 -15.18
CA ALA A 195 -3.94 16.34 -16.10
C ALA A 195 -3.51 16.03 -17.54
N LYS A 196 -2.25 15.63 -17.72
CA LYS A 196 -1.69 15.23 -19.01
C LYS A 196 -2.41 14.00 -19.57
N ALA A 197 -2.54 12.93 -18.78
CA ALA A 197 -3.17 11.69 -19.23
C ALA A 197 -4.66 11.86 -19.56
N THR A 198 -5.38 12.71 -18.83
CA THR A 198 -6.81 12.96 -19.04
C THR A 198 -7.08 14.08 -20.05
N ASN A 199 -6.08 14.83 -20.46
CA ASN A 199 -6.22 16.09 -21.21
C ASN A 199 -7.20 17.07 -20.51
N ARG A 200 -7.00 17.27 -19.21
CA ARG A 200 -7.81 18.16 -18.35
C ARG A 200 -6.92 19.09 -17.54
N PRO A 201 -7.44 20.28 -17.17
CA PRO A 201 -6.67 21.24 -16.39
C PRO A 201 -6.36 20.75 -14.98
N ASN A 202 -5.23 21.23 -14.42
CA ASN A 202 -4.79 21.03 -13.03
C ASN A 202 -4.72 22.41 -12.34
N TRP A 203 -5.85 22.98 -12.00
CA TRP A 203 -5.91 24.40 -11.60
C TRP A 203 -6.67 24.66 -10.29
N LEU A 204 -7.46 23.72 -9.78
CA LEU A 204 -8.29 23.91 -8.59
C LEU A 204 -7.73 23.14 -7.38
N PRO A 205 -6.82 23.74 -6.59
CA PRO A 205 -6.26 23.05 -5.43
C PRO A 205 -7.32 22.85 -4.33
N ALA A 206 -7.32 21.66 -3.72
CA ALA A 206 -8.12 21.39 -2.53
C ALA A 206 -7.40 21.92 -1.28
N PRO A 207 -7.96 22.91 -0.55
CA PRO A 207 -7.31 23.47 0.63
C PRO A 207 -7.10 22.40 1.71
N GLY A 208 -5.88 22.33 2.28
CA GLY A 208 -5.55 21.34 3.31
C GLY A 208 -6.43 21.46 4.56
N LEU A 209 -6.92 22.67 4.90
CA LEU A 209 -7.86 22.86 6.00
C LEU A 209 -9.19 22.16 5.74
N ALA A 210 -9.74 22.25 4.53
CA ALA A 210 -10.97 21.56 4.16
C ALA A 210 -10.80 20.04 4.26
N VAL A 211 -9.66 19.51 3.83
CA VAL A 211 -9.32 18.08 3.95
C VAL A 211 -9.23 17.65 5.41
N ARG A 212 -8.64 18.48 6.29
CA ARG A 212 -8.56 18.21 7.74
C ARG A 212 -9.95 18.20 8.39
N VAL A 213 -10.82 19.10 8.01
CA VAL A 213 -12.22 19.13 8.52
C VAL A 213 -12.96 17.86 8.09
N LEU A 214 -12.77 17.41 6.85
CA LEU A 214 -13.45 16.24 6.30
C LEU A 214 -12.93 14.92 6.88
N LEU A 215 -11.61 14.73 6.92
CA LEU A 215 -10.95 13.47 7.28
C LEU A 215 -10.44 13.41 8.72
N GLY A 216 -10.45 14.53 9.46
CA GLY A 216 -9.90 14.60 10.81
C GLY A 216 -8.41 14.20 10.81
N GLU A 217 -8.02 13.34 11.74
CA GLU A 217 -6.64 12.81 11.81
C GLU A 217 -6.25 11.99 10.57
N GLY A 218 -7.21 11.38 9.87
CA GLY A 218 -6.99 10.64 8.62
C GLY A 218 -6.48 11.53 7.48
N ALA A 219 -6.56 12.85 7.60
CA ALA A 219 -6.02 13.80 6.62
C ALA A 219 -4.50 13.67 6.42
N THR A 220 -3.77 13.16 7.42
CA THR A 220 -2.32 12.91 7.31
C THR A 220 -1.96 11.96 6.17
N VAL A 221 -2.84 10.99 5.85
CA VAL A 221 -2.64 10.06 4.73
C VAL A 221 -2.55 10.76 3.37
N VAL A 222 -3.16 11.96 3.26
CA VAL A 222 -3.26 12.71 1.99
C VAL A 222 -2.42 13.96 1.99
N LEU A 223 -2.27 14.62 3.17
CA LEU A 223 -1.59 15.91 3.32
C LEU A 223 -0.10 15.79 3.65
N ASP A 224 0.32 14.63 4.12
CA ASP A 224 1.72 14.33 4.44
C ASP A 224 2.19 13.14 3.61
N GLY A 225 3.49 12.89 3.58
CA GLY A 225 4.03 11.79 2.78
C GLY A 225 5.51 11.54 3.07
N GLN A 226 6.06 10.62 2.32
CA GLN A 226 7.46 10.22 2.39
C GLN A 226 7.97 9.80 1.01
N LYS A 227 9.25 10.03 0.74
CA LYS A 227 9.94 9.61 -0.47
C LYS A 227 10.53 8.22 -0.23
N VAL A 228 9.86 7.17 -0.72
CA VAL A 228 10.30 5.77 -0.55
C VAL A 228 10.70 5.20 -1.90
N VAL A 229 11.78 4.42 -1.92
CA VAL A 229 12.31 3.73 -3.10
C VAL A 229 12.38 2.22 -2.87
N PRO A 230 12.27 1.39 -3.93
CA PRO A 230 12.17 -0.07 -3.83
C PRO A 230 13.55 -0.75 -3.95
N GLU A 231 14.54 -0.36 -3.13
CA GLU A 231 15.92 -0.85 -3.25
C GLU A 231 15.99 -2.37 -3.23
N LYS A 232 15.47 -3.01 -2.18
CA LYS A 232 15.50 -4.48 -2.07
C LYS A 232 14.63 -5.19 -3.10
N THR A 233 13.55 -4.57 -3.55
CA THR A 233 12.70 -5.12 -4.60
C THR A 233 13.48 -5.25 -5.91
N MET A 234 14.25 -4.22 -6.26
CA MET A 234 15.13 -4.21 -7.43
C MET A 234 16.31 -5.18 -7.27
N GLU A 235 16.97 -5.20 -6.10
CA GLU A 235 18.05 -6.17 -5.80
C GLU A 235 17.57 -7.63 -5.91
N LYS A 236 16.31 -7.89 -5.59
CA LYS A 236 15.70 -9.21 -5.79
C LYS A 236 15.33 -9.50 -7.26
N GLY A 237 15.67 -8.58 -8.18
CA GLY A 237 15.58 -8.77 -9.62
C GLY A 237 14.20 -8.47 -10.20
N TYR A 238 13.33 -7.74 -9.49
CA TYR A 238 12.09 -7.25 -10.08
C TYR A 238 12.38 -6.10 -11.05
N GLN A 239 11.79 -6.17 -12.25
CA GLN A 239 11.86 -5.12 -13.27
C GLN A 239 10.48 -4.49 -13.38
N PHE A 240 10.40 -3.19 -13.08
CA PHE A 240 9.16 -2.45 -13.13
C PHE A 240 8.69 -2.22 -14.58
N LYS A 241 7.42 -2.46 -14.83
CA LYS A 241 6.77 -2.09 -16.10
C LYS A 241 6.57 -0.58 -16.19
N TYR A 242 6.28 0.04 -15.05
CA TYR A 242 5.98 1.46 -14.93
C TYR A 242 6.91 2.10 -13.89
N SER A 243 8.03 2.66 -14.35
CA SER A 243 9.02 3.30 -13.47
C SER A 243 8.66 4.76 -13.15
N ASP A 244 8.04 5.46 -14.10
CA ASP A 244 7.62 6.86 -13.98
C ASP A 244 6.09 7.01 -13.97
N VAL A 245 5.60 8.06 -13.31
CA VAL A 245 4.17 8.27 -13.08
C VAL A 245 3.40 8.63 -14.36
N ASN A 246 4.06 9.22 -15.36
CA ASN A 246 3.39 9.61 -16.61
C ASN A 246 3.03 8.37 -17.43
N SER A 247 3.99 7.44 -17.60
CA SER A 247 3.75 6.18 -18.31
C SER A 247 2.69 5.34 -17.61
N ALA A 248 2.72 5.29 -16.27
CA ALA A 248 1.72 4.58 -15.48
C ALA A 248 0.30 5.15 -15.67
N LEU A 249 0.16 6.47 -15.60
CA LEU A 249 -1.14 7.12 -15.75
C LEU A 249 -1.66 7.08 -17.18
N ASP A 250 -0.79 7.19 -18.17
CA ASP A 250 -1.19 7.03 -19.58
C ASP A 250 -1.76 5.61 -19.81
N ALA A 251 -1.08 4.58 -19.32
CA ALA A 251 -1.56 3.21 -19.41
C ALA A 251 -2.90 3.01 -18.68
N ILE A 252 -3.09 3.62 -17.49
CA ILE A 252 -4.33 3.49 -16.71
C ILE A 252 -5.50 4.22 -17.36
N VAL A 253 -5.29 5.39 -17.93
CA VAL A 253 -6.35 6.27 -18.44
C VAL A 253 -6.69 5.93 -19.89
N ASN A 254 -5.67 5.73 -20.73
CA ASN A 254 -5.76 5.59 -22.18
C ASN A 254 -5.47 4.17 -22.68
N GLY A 255 -4.99 3.29 -21.81
CA GLY A 255 -4.79 1.87 -22.13
C GLY A 255 -6.10 1.10 -22.32
N PRO A 256 -6.03 -0.10 -22.91
CA PRO A 256 -7.18 -0.94 -23.23
C PRO A 256 -7.96 -1.40 -22.00
#